data_61e060c1f87c8595f64c878ec37ea6ea
#
_entry.id   61e060c1f87c8595f64c878ec37ea6ea
#
_cell.length_a   1.000
_cell.length_b   1.000
_cell.length_c   1.000
_cell.angle_alpha   90.00
_cell.angle_beta   90.00
_cell.angle_gamma   90.00
#
_symmetry.space_group_name_H-M   'P 1'
#
loop_
_entity.id
_entity.type
_entity.pdbx_description
1 polymer ?
#
loop_
_entity_poly.entity_id
_entity_poly.type
_entity_poly.pdbx_seq_one_letter_code
_entity_poly.pdbx_strand_id
1 'polypeptide(L)'
;MNQQLYIDAMHAKGVADAKDLQERSASMDGTALYAEEEKIPDFKSACAKMSMLERPVGFVCKSSAGRVVKLLQVYDSTVYTQEPEELPAQWGFKWSTDPSKALPFIALSTSPYMVGDCCTEGGKVWRSLIDNNVHAPSAYPQGWQDVATDGDGGGTVTPDQTPEPQPEPEQPSEQPPEWKQPTGGHDAYKVGDRVTYNGKVYESTINGNVWAPDAYPQGWQVVD
;
A
#
# COMPACT_ATOMS: atom_id res chain seq x y z
N MET A 1 31.39 14.98 33.35
CA MET A 1 31.00 13.71 32.65
C MET A 1 31.78 13.69 31.36
N ASN A 2 32.51 12.61 31.05
CA ASN A 2 33.35 12.54 29.85
C ASN A 2 32.46 12.47 28.60
N GLN A 3 32.60 13.42 27.68
CA GLN A 3 31.80 13.52 26.44
C GLN A 3 31.85 12.20 25.61
N GLN A 4 33.02 11.56 25.57
CA GLN A 4 33.21 10.29 24.88
C GLN A 4 32.35 9.19 25.50
N LEU A 5 32.30 9.07 26.82
CA LEU A 5 31.49 8.08 27.51
C LEU A 5 29.98 8.26 27.23
N TYR A 6 29.54 9.52 27.09
CA TYR A 6 28.15 9.82 26.70
C TYR A 6 27.85 9.39 25.27
N ILE A 7 28.75 9.67 24.32
CA ILE A 7 28.63 9.27 22.93
C ILE A 7 28.58 7.74 22.80
N ASP A 8 29.48 7.04 23.51
CA ASP A 8 29.54 5.57 23.48
C ASP A 8 28.26 4.95 24.06
N ALA A 9 27.72 5.52 25.14
CA ALA A 9 26.45 5.07 25.71
C ALA A 9 25.24 5.27 24.75
N MET A 10 25.19 6.44 24.09
CA MET A 10 24.15 6.72 23.08
C MET A 10 24.24 5.78 21.88
N HIS A 11 25.45 5.50 21.41
CA HIS A 11 25.69 4.56 20.33
C HIS A 11 25.27 3.12 20.71
N ALA A 12 25.67 2.67 21.90
CA ALA A 12 25.29 1.35 22.41
C ALA A 12 23.76 1.20 22.54
N LYS A 13 23.08 2.26 23.03
CA LYS A 13 21.62 2.29 23.10
C LYS A 13 21.00 2.19 21.71
N GLY A 14 21.45 2.97 20.74
CA GLY A 14 20.91 2.92 19.36
C GLY A 14 21.07 1.54 18.70
N VAL A 15 22.19 0.86 18.94
CA VAL A 15 22.41 -0.51 18.46
C VAL A 15 21.42 -1.50 19.11
N ALA A 16 21.20 -1.36 20.44
CA ALA A 16 20.26 -2.21 21.16
C ALA A 16 18.81 -1.99 20.70
N ASP A 17 18.40 -0.73 20.53
CA ASP A 17 17.07 -0.35 20.05
C ASP A 17 16.82 -0.88 18.62
N ALA A 18 17.80 -0.77 17.73
CA ALA A 18 17.71 -1.29 16.37
C ALA A 18 17.60 -2.84 16.35
N LYS A 19 18.35 -3.53 17.24
CA LYS A 19 18.29 -4.99 17.35
C LYS A 19 16.91 -5.45 17.84
N ASP A 20 16.40 -4.84 18.90
CA ASP A 20 15.06 -5.13 19.45
C ASP A 20 13.98 -4.93 18.38
N LEU A 21 14.04 -3.85 17.61
CA LEU A 21 13.10 -3.60 16.53
C LEU A 21 13.19 -4.69 15.45
N GLN A 22 14.38 -5.11 15.03
CA GLN A 22 14.55 -6.20 14.05
C GLN A 22 13.87 -7.49 14.52
N GLU A 23 13.99 -7.85 15.80
CA GLU A 23 13.39 -9.05 16.38
C GLU A 23 11.85 -8.98 16.36
N ARG A 24 11.26 -7.81 16.59
CA ARG A 24 9.81 -7.58 16.61
C ARG A 24 9.21 -7.31 15.22
N SER A 25 10.00 -6.88 14.27
CA SER A 25 9.56 -6.39 12.96
C SER A 25 8.73 -7.38 12.15
N ALA A 26 8.87 -8.69 12.43
CA ALA A 26 8.12 -9.73 11.75
C ALA A 26 6.60 -9.62 11.98
N SER A 27 6.20 -9.15 13.18
CA SER A 27 4.79 -8.98 13.59
C SER A 27 4.27 -7.54 13.45
N MET A 28 5.11 -6.60 13.02
CA MET A 28 4.74 -5.20 12.87
C MET A 28 4.22 -4.90 11.46
N ASP A 29 3.11 -4.17 11.40
CA ASP A 29 2.63 -3.58 10.16
C ASP A 29 3.43 -2.31 9.78
N GLY A 30 3.09 -1.70 8.66
CA GLY A 30 3.78 -0.50 8.20
C GLY A 30 3.62 0.67 9.17
N THR A 31 2.42 0.88 9.71
CA THR A 31 2.14 1.98 10.62
C THR A 31 2.96 1.88 11.91
N ALA A 32 3.02 0.68 12.49
CA ALA A 32 3.84 0.42 13.69
C ALA A 32 5.33 0.61 13.41
N LEU A 33 5.81 0.21 12.23
CA LEU A 33 7.21 0.42 11.85
C LEU A 33 7.53 1.92 11.67
N TYR A 34 6.66 2.69 11.02
CA TYR A 34 6.86 4.13 10.87
C TYR A 34 6.76 4.88 12.20
N ALA A 35 6.01 4.39 13.18
CA ALA A 35 5.98 4.97 14.52
C ALA A 35 7.33 4.84 15.26
N GLU A 36 8.14 3.86 14.88
CA GLU A 36 9.47 3.61 15.45
C GLU A 36 10.62 3.85 14.45
N GLU A 37 10.39 4.64 13.39
CA GLU A 37 11.32 4.83 12.27
C GLU A 37 12.72 5.33 12.67
N GLU A 38 12.85 6.00 13.81
CA GLU A 38 14.14 6.46 14.35
C GLU A 38 15.06 5.30 14.77
N LYS A 39 14.48 4.13 15.06
CA LYS A 39 15.22 2.91 15.41
C LYS A 39 15.55 2.06 14.18
N ILE A 40 15.00 2.39 13.02
CA ILE A 40 15.22 1.66 11.76
C ILE A 40 16.52 2.16 11.12
N PRO A 41 17.51 1.28 10.86
CA PRO A 41 18.76 1.68 10.24
C PRO A 41 18.56 2.14 8.79
N ASP A 42 19.35 3.14 8.36
CA ASP A 42 19.36 3.54 6.96
C ASP A 42 19.96 2.45 6.09
N PHE A 43 19.41 2.26 4.89
CA PHE A 43 19.85 1.27 3.92
C PHE A 43 21.34 1.38 3.60
N LYS A 44 21.84 2.58 3.28
CA LYS A 44 23.25 2.80 2.97
C LYS A 44 24.17 2.48 4.15
N SER A 45 23.77 2.88 5.35
CA SER A 45 24.50 2.57 6.58
C SER A 45 24.48 1.07 6.88
N ALA A 46 23.38 0.39 6.57
CA ALA A 46 23.26 -1.04 6.74
C ALA A 46 24.15 -1.81 5.74
N CYS A 47 24.17 -1.41 4.46
CA CYS A 47 25.02 -2.00 3.42
C CYS A 47 26.51 -1.78 3.71
N ALA A 48 26.89 -0.60 4.21
CA ALA A 48 28.29 -0.30 4.56
C ALA A 48 28.82 -1.16 5.72
N LYS A 49 27.93 -1.67 6.59
CA LYS A 49 28.31 -2.53 7.72
C LYS A 49 28.35 -4.01 7.38
N MET A 50 27.46 -4.45 6.49
CA MET A 50 27.27 -5.88 6.16
C MET A 50 26.49 -5.98 4.86
N SER A 51 26.95 -6.85 3.95
CA SER A 51 26.22 -7.13 2.70
C SER A 51 24.81 -7.63 2.98
N MET A 52 23.86 -7.32 2.11
CA MET A 52 22.50 -7.87 2.16
C MET A 52 22.47 -9.38 1.91
N LEU A 53 23.55 -9.94 1.36
CA LEU A 53 23.73 -11.39 1.24
C LEU A 53 23.86 -12.11 2.61
N GLU A 54 24.42 -11.40 3.61
CA GLU A 54 24.68 -11.92 4.96
C GLU A 54 23.56 -11.60 5.95
N ARG A 55 22.56 -10.81 5.52
CA ARG A 55 21.44 -10.42 6.36
C ARG A 55 20.32 -11.45 6.29
N PRO A 56 19.57 -11.63 7.39
CA PRO A 56 18.39 -12.49 7.36
C PRO A 56 17.29 -11.90 6.47
N VAL A 57 16.57 -12.77 5.76
CA VAL A 57 15.29 -12.40 5.15
C VAL A 57 14.38 -11.83 6.25
N GLY A 58 13.69 -10.76 5.97
CA GLY A 58 12.90 -10.03 6.95
C GLY A 58 13.63 -8.85 7.59
N PHE A 59 14.93 -8.66 7.33
CA PHE A 59 15.65 -7.48 7.79
C PHE A 59 14.96 -6.19 7.33
N VAL A 60 14.76 -5.25 8.25
CA VAL A 60 14.08 -3.97 7.98
C VAL A 60 15.10 -2.84 7.98
N CYS A 61 15.04 -1.99 6.97
CA CYS A 61 15.80 -0.75 6.90
C CYS A 61 14.98 0.36 6.23
N LYS A 62 15.54 1.55 6.17
CA LYS A 62 14.89 2.72 5.57
C LYS A 62 15.70 3.17 4.35
N SER A 63 15.05 3.27 3.18
CA SER A 63 15.67 3.77 1.96
C SER A 63 16.07 5.25 2.09
N SER A 64 16.88 5.75 1.16
CA SER A 64 17.24 7.18 1.12
C SER A 64 16.03 8.09 0.89
N ALA A 65 14.95 7.58 0.34
CA ALA A 65 13.67 8.27 0.20
C ALA A 65 12.79 8.22 1.46
N GLY A 66 13.31 7.64 2.57
CA GLY A 66 12.59 7.52 3.84
C GLY A 66 11.61 6.35 3.91
N ARG A 67 11.56 5.48 2.89
CA ARG A 67 10.63 4.35 2.87
C ARG A 67 11.12 3.21 3.75
N VAL A 68 10.25 2.70 4.59
CA VAL A 68 10.51 1.47 5.36
C VAL A 68 10.37 0.27 4.43
N VAL A 69 11.44 -0.52 4.35
CA VAL A 69 11.53 -1.68 3.48
C VAL A 69 11.98 -2.92 4.25
N LYS A 70 11.52 -4.08 3.79
CA LYS A 70 11.82 -5.38 4.36
C LYS A 70 12.49 -6.25 3.32
N LEU A 71 13.64 -6.83 3.64
CA LEU A 71 14.37 -7.73 2.75
C LEU A 71 13.54 -9.01 2.50
N LEU A 72 13.19 -9.25 1.25
CA LEU A 72 12.46 -10.44 0.80
C LEU A 72 13.39 -11.52 0.28
N GLN A 73 14.46 -11.10 -0.42
CA GLN A 73 15.45 -11.99 -0.99
C GLN A 73 16.85 -11.42 -0.77
N VAL A 74 17.76 -12.23 -0.27
CA VAL A 74 19.16 -11.85 -0.07
C VAL A 74 19.86 -11.63 -1.41
N TYR A 75 20.77 -10.68 -1.44
CA TYR A 75 21.56 -10.35 -2.63
C TYR A 75 22.89 -9.70 -2.24
N ASP A 76 23.85 -9.69 -3.13
CA ASP A 76 25.12 -9.02 -2.90
C ASP A 76 24.99 -7.50 -3.14
N SER A 77 24.85 -6.76 -2.04
CA SER A 77 24.74 -5.29 -2.09
C SER A 77 26.06 -4.57 -2.39
N THR A 78 27.17 -5.28 -2.57
CA THR A 78 28.43 -4.71 -3.07
C THR A 78 28.44 -4.69 -4.61
N VAL A 79 27.63 -5.54 -5.23
CA VAL A 79 27.44 -5.61 -6.69
C VAL A 79 26.22 -4.82 -7.13
N TYR A 80 25.09 -5.05 -6.47
CA TYR A 80 23.82 -4.37 -6.71
C TYR A 80 23.65 -3.26 -5.68
N THR A 81 24.12 -2.07 -6.02
CA THR A 81 24.21 -0.90 -5.12
C THR A 81 23.00 0.05 -5.20
N GLN A 82 22.02 -0.28 -6.03
CA GLN A 82 20.81 0.51 -6.24
C GLN A 82 19.98 0.61 -4.96
N GLU A 83 19.18 1.66 -4.87
CA GLU A 83 18.21 1.83 -3.79
C GLU A 83 17.11 0.75 -3.84
N PRO A 84 16.46 0.45 -2.71
CA PRO A 84 15.38 -0.54 -2.66
C PRO A 84 14.27 -0.34 -3.69
N GLU A 85 13.97 0.91 -4.06
CA GLU A 85 12.96 1.27 -5.05
C GLU A 85 13.27 0.72 -6.45
N GLU A 86 14.54 0.51 -6.77
CA GLU A 86 15.01 -0.03 -8.04
C GLU A 86 15.16 -1.56 -8.00
N LEU A 87 14.99 -2.16 -6.83
CA LEU A 87 15.14 -3.60 -6.57
C LEU A 87 13.85 -4.22 -5.97
N PRO A 88 12.68 -4.07 -6.60
CA PRO A 88 11.40 -4.46 -6.01
C PRO A 88 11.22 -5.98 -5.83
N ALA A 89 12.07 -6.80 -6.46
CA ALA A 89 12.08 -8.24 -6.24
C ALA A 89 12.79 -8.64 -4.94
N GLN A 90 13.75 -7.82 -4.50
CA GLN A 90 14.52 -8.03 -3.28
C GLN A 90 13.87 -7.38 -2.06
N TRP A 91 13.05 -6.37 -2.26
CA TRP A 91 12.49 -5.55 -1.18
C TRP A 91 10.98 -5.46 -1.21
N GLY A 92 10.36 -5.71 -0.06
CA GLY A 92 8.96 -5.42 0.20
C GLY A 92 8.80 -4.08 0.91
N PHE A 93 7.96 -3.22 0.36
CA PHE A 93 7.69 -1.89 0.92
C PHE A 93 6.59 -1.96 1.97
N LYS A 94 6.71 -1.14 3.00
CA LYS A 94 5.73 -0.97 4.05
C LYS A 94 5.12 0.41 3.95
N TRP A 95 3.82 0.48 4.00
CA TRP A 95 3.06 1.71 3.95
C TRP A 95 2.45 2.02 5.31
N SER A 96 2.21 3.28 5.60
CA SER A 96 1.60 3.72 6.85
C SER A 96 0.16 4.19 6.60
N THR A 97 -0.71 3.88 7.54
CA THR A 97 -2.07 4.46 7.59
C THR A 97 -2.09 5.85 8.25
N ASP A 98 -0.96 6.27 8.83
CA ASP A 98 -0.80 7.62 9.39
C ASP A 98 -0.50 8.62 8.26
N PRO A 99 -1.40 9.60 8.00
CA PRO A 99 -1.20 10.61 6.96
C PRO A 99 0.08 11.45 7.12
N SER A 100 0.54 11.65 8.37
CA SER A 100 1.76 12.41 8.64
C SER A 100 3.04 11.70 8.19
N LYS A 101 2.95 10.39 7.95
CA LYS A 101 4.04 9.52 7.46
C LYS A 101 3.92 9.19 5.98
N ALA A 102 2.95 9.79 5.28
CA ALA A 102 2.75 9.57 3.86
C ALA A 102 3.95 10.06 3.03
N LEU A 103 4.43 9.22 2.14
CA LEU A 103 5.52 9.49 1.21
C LEU A 103 5.01 9.56 -0.22
N PRO A 104 5.76 10.14 -1.18
CA PRO A 104 5.34 10.22 -2.58
C PRO A 104 4.91 8.86 -3.12
N PHE A 105 3.80 8.85 -3.87
CA PHE A 105 3.29 7.63 -4.49
C PHE A 105 4.35 6.94 -5.35
N ILE A 106 4.39 5.63 -5.28
CA ILE A 106 5.19 4.78 -6.16
C ILE A 106 4.40 3.51 -6.51
N ALA A 107 4.33 3.19 -7.80
CA ALA A 107 3.62 2.00 -8.27
C ALA A 107 4.51 0.75 -8.14
N LEU A 108 4.23 -0.10 -7.16
CA LEU A 108 4.96 -1.35 -6.93
C LEU A 108 3.98 -2.52 -6.82
N SER A 109 3.93 -3.36 -7.86
CA SER A 109 3.06 -4.55 -7.87
C SER A 109 3.42 -5.59 -6.79
N THR A 110 4.67 -5.61 -6.36
CA THR A 110 5.16 -6.49 -5.27
C THR A 110 4.82 -5.98 -3.87
N SER A 111 4.41 -4.71 -3.76
CA SER A 111 4.06 -4.06 -2.50
C SER A 111 2.95 -3.02 -2.75
N PRO A 112 1.74 -3.47 -3.14
CA PRO A 112 0.62 -2.57 -3.39
C PRO A 112 0.17 -1.87 -2.09
N TYR A 113 -0.49 -0.73 -2.23
CA TYR A 113 -1.18 -0.10 -1.10
C TYR A 113 -2.42 -0.90 -0.73
N MET A 114 -2.66 -1.07 0.56
CA MET A 114 -3.86 -1.69 1.10
C MET A 114 -4.84 -0.61 1.57
N VAL A 115 -6.08 -0.99 1.85
CA VAL A 115 -7.06 -0.07 2.43
C VAL A 115 -6.49 0.62 3.66
N GLY A 116 -6.55 1.95 3.68
CA GLY A 116 -6.03 2.78 4.77
C GLY A 116 -4.62 3.31 4.56
N ASP A 117 -3.80 2.65 3.74
CA ASP A 117 -2.43 3.11 3.46
C ASP A 117 -2.42 4.50 2.81
N CYS A 118 -1.47 5.34 3.22
CA CYS A 118 -1.37 6.71 2.76
C CYS A 118 -0.17 6.95 1.85
N CYS A 119 -0.36 7.82 0.86
CA CYS A 119 0.71 8.35 0.01
C CYS A 119 0.52 9.84 -0.24
N THR A 120 1.51 10.50 -0.85
CA THR A 120 1.37 11.89 -1.31
C THR A 120 1.45 11.95 -2.84
N GLU A 121 0.62 12.80 -3.44
CA GLU A 121 0.68 13.16 -4.85
C GLU A 121 0.08 14.55 -5.06
N GLY A 122 0.71 15.36 -5.91
CA GLY A 122 0.20 16.71 -6.22
C GLY A 122 0.12 17.64 -5.02
N GLY A 123 0.96 17.45 -3.99
CA GLY A 123 0.95 18.26 -2.76
C GLY A 123 -0.18 17.89 -1.78
N LYS A 124 -0.90 16.83 -2.02
CA LYS A 124 -1.97 16.31 -1.18
C LYS A 124 -1.59 14.96 -0.58
N VAL A 125 -2.25 14.61 0.53
CA VAL A 125 -2.19 13.28 1.12
C VAL A 125 -3.42 12.50 0.70
N TRP A 126 -3.20 11.27 0.27
CA TRP A 126 -4.21 10.36 -0.21
C TRP A 126 -4.21 9.08 0.61
N ARG A 127 -5.41 8.57 0.93
CA ARG A 127 -5.61 7.29 1.61
C ARG A 127 -6.23 6.30 0.65
N SER A 128 -5.66 5.10 0.53
CA SER A 128 -6.23 4.05 -0.30
C SER A 128 -7.57 3.56 0.24
N LEU A 129 -8.56 3.46 -0.64
CA LEU A 129 -9.90 2.93 -0.37
C LEU A 129 -10.03 1.46 -0.77
N ILE A 130 -9.03 0.92 -1.47
CA ILE A 130 -9.06 -0.46 -1.98
C ILE A 130 -7.77 -1.20 -1.61
N ASP A 131 -7.86 -2.51 -1.51
CA ASP A 131 -6.70 -3.38 -1.38
C ASP A 131 -6.00 -3.60 -2.73
N ASN A 132 -4.71 -3.89 -2.67
CA ASN A 132 -3.86 -4.13 -3.84
C ASN A 132 -3.82 -2.95 -4.82
N ASN A 133 -3.90 -1.72 -4.30
CA ASN A 133 -3.89 -0.53 -5.11
C ASN A 133 -2.47 -0.21 -5.61
N VAL A 134 -2.28 -0.25 -6.91
CA VAL A 134 -1.02 0.09 -7.60
C VAL A 134 -1.16 1.32 -8.51
N HIS A 135 -2.33 1.95 -8.50
CA HIS A 135 -2.66 3.08 -9.36
C HIS A 135 -2.47 4.40 -8.62
N ALA A 136 -1.86 5.37 -9.28
CA ALA A 136 -1.70 6.72 -8.71
C ALA A 136 -3.05 7.39 -8.44
N PRO A 137 -3.15 8.25 -7.41
CA PRO A 137 -4.37 9.03 -7.16
C PRO A 137 -4.90 9.80 -8.37
N SER A 138 -4.01 10.38 -9.17
CA SER A 138 -4.36 11.07 -10.41
C SER A 138 -4.87 10.15 -11.51
N ALA A 139 -4.41 8.89 -11.55
CA ALA A 139 -4.81 7.91 -12.55
C ALA A 139 -6.09 7.14 -12.19
N TYR A 140 -6.36 6.97 -10.89
CA TYR A 140 -7.52 6.23 -10.38
C TYR A 140 -8.12 6.91 -9.14
N PRO A 141 -8.75 8.10 -9.27
CA PRO A 141 -9.24 8.89 -8.15
C PRO A 141 -10.23 8.15 -7.24
N GLN A 142 -11.08 7.29 -7.79
CA GLN A 142 -12.06 6.51 -7.02
C GLN A 142 -11.44 5.47 -6.07
N GLY A 143 -10.18 5.13 -6.24
CA GLY A 143 -9.42 4.26 -5.34
C GLY A 143 -8.77 4.99 -4.17
N TRP A 144 -8.94 6.32 -4.08
CA TRP A 144 -8.26 7.15 -3.11
C TRP A 144 -9.19 8.20 -2.47
N GLN A 145 -8.95 8.50 -1.21
CA GLN A 145 -9.57 9.59 -0.47
C GLN A 145 -8.53 10.69 -0.25
N ASP A 146 -8.88 11.94 -0.57
CA ASP A 146 -8.08 13.11 -0.17
C ASP A 146 -8.16 13.25 1.36
N VAL A 147 -7.02 13.18 2.01
CA VAL A 147 -6.93 13.36 3.46
C VAL A 147 -6.31 14.71 3.70
N ALA A 148 -7.14 15.72 4.03
CA ALA A 148 -6.62 16.99 4.48
C ALA A 148 -5.68 16.72 5.67
N THR A 149 -4.44 17.16 5.58
CA THR A 149 -3.54 17.16 6.73
C THR A 149 -4.15 18.15 7.72
N ASP A 150 -4.79 17.66 8.77
CA ASP A 150 -5.22 18.45 9.89
C ASP A 150 -3.97 19.06 10.53
N GLY A 151 -3.59 20.25 10.07
CA GLY A 151 -2.75 21.16 10.82
C GLY A 151 -3.53 21.58 12.04
N ASP A 152 -3.10 21.05 13.19
CA ASP A 152 -3.36 21.52 14.55
C ASP A 152 -4.52 22.55 14.71
N GLY A 153 -5.62 22.12 15.29
CA GLY A 153 -6.67 23.02 15.72
C GLY A 153 -8.01 22.32 15.85
N GLY A 154 -8.35 21.92 17.07
CA GLY A 154 -9.69 21.46 17.42
C GLY A 154 -10.77 22.36 16.80
N GLY A 155 -11.47 21.87 15.82
CA GLY A 155 -12.63 22.47 15.18
C GLY A 155 -13.82 21.58 15.39
N THR A 156 -14.66 21.98 16.33
CA THR A 156 -16.05 21.57 16.52
C THR A 156 -16.73 21.25 15.19
N VAL A 157 -17.24 20.07 15.06
CA VAL A 157 -18.28 19.73 14.09
C VAL A 157 -19.45 20.66 14.29
N THR A 158 -19.58 21.63 13.41
CA THR A 158 -20.82 22.39 13.26
C THR A 158 -21.76 21.53 12.42
N PRO A 159 -22.91 21.12 12.94
CA PRO A 159 -23.91 20.42 12.14
C PRO A 159 -24.76 21.48 11.47
N ASP A 160 -24.33 21.95 10.32
CA ASP A 160 -25.24 22.60 9.37
C ASP A 160 -24.57 22.84 8.00
N GLN A 161 -24.50 21.80 7.20
CA GLN A 161 -24.71 21.87 5.78
C GLN A 161 -25.45 20.61 5.38
N THR A 162 -26.72 20.76 5.15
CA THR A 162 -27.54 19.79 4.43
C THR A 162 -26.74 19.37 3.19
N PRO A 163 -26.37 18.08 3.05
CA PRO A 163 -25.78 17.62 1.80
C PRO A 163 -26.83 17.87 0.71
N GLU A 164 -26.42 18.60 -0.33
CA GLU A 164 -27.11 18.52 -1.61
C GLU A 164 -27.32 17.03 -1.91
N PRO A 165 -28.50 16.60 -2.33
CA PRO A 165 -28.78 15.17 -2.44
C PRO A 165 -27.76 14.52 -3.34
N GLN A 166 -26.83 13.78 -2.73
CA GLN A 166 -26.08 12.75 -3.39
C GLN A 166 -27.12 11.90 -4.12
N PRO A 167 -26.94 11.54 -5.39
CA PRO A 167 -27.86 10.62 -6.00
C PRO A 167 -27.95 9.41 -5.06
N GLU A 168 -29.14 9.22 -4.54
CA GLU A 168 -29.55 8.12 -3.68
C GLU A 168 -28.91 6.85 -4.25
N PRO A 169 -28.24 6.01 -3.45
CA PRO A 169 -27.79 4.72 -3.95
C PRO A 169 -29.04 4.10 -4.58
N GLU A 170 -28.95 3.90 -5.89
CA GLU A 170 -30.03 3.29 -6.65
C GLU A 170 -30.45 2.05 -5.85
N GLN A 171 -31.71 2.06 -5.40
CA GLN A 171 -32.32 0.86 -4.86
C GLN A 171 -31.95 -0.29 -5.78
N PRO A 172 -31.66 -1.50 -5.27
CA PRO A 172 -31.29 -2.62 -6.10
C PRO A 172 -32.31 -2.70 -7.23
N SER A 173 -31.94 -2.26 -8.42
CA SER A 173 -32.70 -2.52 -9.61
C SER A 173 -32.81 -4.04 -9.67
N GLU A 174 -34.01 -4.58 -9.84
CA GLU A 174 -34.23 -6.02 -9.91
C GLU A 174 -33.40 -6.70 -11.03
N GLN A 175 -32.67 -5.91 -11.81
CA GLN A 175 -31.79 -6.40 -12.87
C GLN A 175 -30.32 -6.03 -12.60
N PRO A 176 -29.38 -7.01 -12.69
CA PRO A 176 -27.94 -6.76 -12.56
C PRO A 176 -27.44 -5.71 -13.58
N PRO A 177 -26.34 -4.97 -13.26
CA PRO A 177 -25.79 -3.96 -14.15
C PRO A 177 -25.38 -4.55 -15.51
N GLU A 178 -25.39 -3.71 -16.54
CA GLU A 178 -24.89 -4.14 -17.84
C GLU A 178 -23.40 -4.49 -17.79
N TRP A 179 -23.02 -5.55 -18.50
CA TRP A 179 -21.63 -5.95 -18.63
C TRP A 179 -20.79 -4.83 -19.24
N LYS A 180 -19.64 -4.56 -18.63
CA LYS A 180 -18.65 -3.61 -19.14
C LYS A 180 -17.33 -4.32 -19.32
N GLN A 181 -16.61 -4.00 -20.40
CA GLN A 181 -15.27 -4.54 -20.61
C GLN A 181 -14.33 -4.11 -19.48
N PRO A 182 -13.80 -5.04 -18.67
CA PRO A 182 -12.80 -4.72 -17.71
C PRO A 182 -11.52 -4.15 -18.36
N THR A 183 -10.92 -3.18 -17.71
CA THR A 183 -9.69 -2.52 -18.19
C THR A 183 -8.43 -3.18 -17.62
N GLY A 184 -8.59 -4.06 -16.65
CA GLY A 184 -7.50 -4.82 -16.04
C GLY A 184 -7.99 -5.83 -14.99
N GLY A 185 -7.05 -6.42 -14.26
CA GLY A 185 -7.38 -7.41 -13.24
C GLY A 185 -8.11 -6.84 -12.01
N HIS A 186 -8.11 -5.51 -11.84
CA HIS A 186 -8.70 -4.82 -10.70
C HIS A 186 -10.23 -4.64 -10.82
N ASP A 187 -10.74 -4.54 -12.04
CA ASP A 187 -12.16 -4.42 -12.37
C ASP A 187 -12.72 -5.68 -13.05
N ALA A 188 -11.94 -6.77 -13.02
CA ALA A 188 -12.33 -8.07 -13.50
C ALA A 188 -13.40 -8.68 -12.58
N TYR A 189 -14.41 -9.30 -13.18
CA TYR A 189 -15.49 -9.95 -12.46
C TYR A 189 -14.99 -11.14 -11.64
N LYS A 190 -15.57 -11.31 -10.46
CA LYS A 190 -15.30 -12.42 -9.54
C LYS A 190 -16.37 -13.50 -9.67
N VAL A 191 -16.09 -14.69 -9.18
CA VAL A 191 -17.11 -15.74 -9.05
C VAL A 191 -18.32 -15.20 -8.28
N GLY A 192 -19.52 -15.35 -8.85
CA GLY A 192 -20.77 -14.87 -8.27
C GLY A 192 -21.20 -13.47 -8.73
N ASP A 193 -20.33 -12.69 -9.37
CA ASP A 193 -20.71 -11.39 -9.93
C ASP A 193 -21.73 -11.56 -11.06
N ARG A 194 -22.80 -10.78 -11.01
CA ARG A 194 -23.89 -10.83 -12.00
C ARG A 194 -23.90 -9.61 -12.88
N VAL A 195 -24.12 -9.85 -14.17
CA VAL A 195 -24.22 -8.80 -15.20
C VAL A 195 -25.34 -9.10 -16.16
N THR A 196 -25.90 -8.04 -16.74
CA THR A 196 -26.80 -8.17 -17.90
C THR A 196 -25.97 -8.05 -19.18
N TYR A 197 -26.12 -8.98 -20.10
CA TYR A 197 -25.46 -8.96 -21.41
C TYR A 197 -26.42 -9.45 -22.49
N ASN A 198 -26.64 -8.62 -23.52
CA ASN A 198 -27.59 -8.94 -24.61
C ASN A 198 -28.99 -9.35 -24.09
N GLY A 199 -29.48 -8.68 -23.03
CA GLY A 199 -30.80 -8.91 -22.47
C GLY A 199 -30.95 -10.19 -21.63
N LYS A 200 -29.84 -10.87 -21.27
CA LYS A 200 -29.78 -12.00 -20.35
C LYS A 200 -28.92 -11.71 -19.17
N VAL A 201 -29.24 -12.33 -18.05
CA VAL A 201 -28.39 -12.23 -16.83
C VAL A 201 -27.37 -13.37 -16.84
N TYR A 202 -26.11 -13.01 -16.61
CA TYR A 202 -24.98 -13.93 -16.48
C TYR A 202 -24.34 -13.80 -15.12
N GLU A 203 -23.90 -14.90 -14.55
CA GLU A 203 -23.11 -14.97 -13.33
C GLU A 203 -21.71 -15.49 -13.68
N SER A 204 -20.67 -14.81 -13.21
CA SER A 204 -19.28 -15.22 -13.44
C SER A 204 -18.97 -16.49 -12.64
N THR A 205 -18.36 -17.48 -13.30
CA THR A 205 -17.96 -18.77 -12.72
C THR A 205 -16.48 -18.81 -12.35
N ILE A 206 -15.72 -17.74 -12.68
CA ILE A 206 -14.28 -17.65 -12.41
C ILE A 206 -13.92 -16.31 -11.79
N ASN A 207 -12.82 -16.28 -11.03
CA ASN A 207 -12.23 -15.02 -10.56
C ASN A 207 -11.34 -14.41 -11.65
N GLY A 208 -11.33 -13.08 -11.72
CA GLY A 208 -10.52 -12.37 -12.72
C GLY A 208 -11.07 -12.48 -14.13
N ASN A 209 -12.40 -12.61 -14.25
CA ASN A 209 -13.06 -12.73 -15.55
C ASN A 209 -13.10 -11.36 -16.25
N VAL A 210 -12.35 -11.24 -17.33
CA VAL A 210 -12.25 -10.01 -18.16
C VAL A 210 -12.92 -10.17 -19.53
N TRP A 211 -13.49 -11.33 -19.82
CA TRP A 211 -14.07 -11.64 -21.12
C TRP A 211 -15.59 -11.48 -21.10
N ALA A 212 -16.16 -11.07 -22.23
CA ALA A 212 -17.60 -11.01 -22.40
C ALA A 212 -18.22 -12.43 -22.41
N PRO A 213 -19.50 -12.57 -22.02
CA PRO A 213 -20.18 -13.87 -22.00
C PRO A 213 -20.20 -14.63 -23.35
N ASP A 214 -20.18 -13.91 -24.46
CA ASP A 214 -20.10 -14.49 -25.79
C ASP A 214 -18.67 -14.86 -26.23
N ALA A 215 -17.68 -14.11 -25.72
CA ALA A 215 -16.27 -14.36 -26.03
C ALA A 215 -15.68 -15.53 -25.22
N TYR A 216 -16.16 -15.74 -23.97
CA TYR A 216 -15.71 -16.83 -23.09
C TYR A 216 -16.92 -17.47 -22.36
N PRO A 217 -17.78 -18.24 -23.02
CA PRO A 217 -19.01 -18.79 -22.45
C PRO A 217 -18.81 -19.67 -21.21
N GLN A 218 -17.65 -20.34 -21.10
CA GLN A 218 -17.35 -21.22 -19.97
C GLN A 218 -16.97 -20.45 -18.67
N GLY A 219 -16.69 -19.15 -18.76
CA GLY A 219 -16.49 -18.26 -17.61
C GLY A 219 -17.78 -17.67 -17.07
N TRP A 220 -18.93 -18.01 -17.67
CA TRP A 220 -20.23 -17.47 -17.33
C TRP A 220 -21.31 -18.55 -17.31
N GLN A 221 -22.26 -18.40 -16.40
CA GLN A 221 -23.51 -19.18 -16.46
C GLN A 221 -24.70 -18.23 -16.60
N VAL A 222 -25.68 -18.62 -17.40
CA VAL A 222 -26.94 -17.88 -17.51
C VAL A 222 -27.71 -18.08 -16.21
N VAL A 223 -28.24 -17.01 -15.65
CA VAL A 223 -29.10 -17.01 -14.45
C VAL A 223 -30.40 -16.34 -14.86
N ASP A 224 -31.51 -17.08 -14.79
CA ASP A 224 -32.84 -16.57 -15.05
C ASP A 224 -33.43 -15.88 -13.82
#